data_ebf789ff5a8341ed5d2ed1373a32777a
#
_entry.id   ebf789ff5a8341ed5d2ed1373a32777a
#
_cell.length_a   1.000
_cell.length_b   1.000
_cell.length_c   1.000
_cell.angle_alpha   90.00
_cell.angle_beta   90.00
_cell.angle_gamma   90.00
#
_symmetry.space_group_name_H-M   'P 1'
#
loop_
_entity.id
_entity.type
_entity.pdbx_description
1 polymer ?
#
loop_
_entity_poly.entity_id
_entity_poly.type
_entity_poly.pdbx_seq_one_letter_code
_entity_poly.pdbx_strand_id
1 'polypeptide(L)'
;MTRLLLKFSEKHINQPVTSQVILEQNVPLTILRAHVEPTYGEILAEIPQEHAKQVINAFKEKGVIVSVQRGLEIDKEKCISCGACYSLCPISVISFKKDHSITFDEEKCISCGLCVDTCPTRALRI
;
A
#
# COMPACT_ATOMS: atom_id res chain seq x y z
N MET A 1 -2.13 3.06 12.15
CA MET A 1 -1.25 3.78 11.22
C MET A 1 -1.87 3.91 9.85
N THR A 2 -1.60 4.99 9.15
CA THR A 2 -2.17 5.26 7.83
C THR A 2 -1.16 4.94 6.75
N ARG A 3 -1.59 4.22 5.72
CA ARG A 3 -0.77 3.90 4.56
C ARG A 3 -1.11 4.83 3.40
N LEU A 4 -0.09 5.41 2.83
CA LEU A 4 -0.21 6.34 1.70
C LEU A 4 0.52 5.78 0.49
N LEU A 5 -0.14 5.80 -0.65
CA LEU A 5 0.50 5.56 -1.94
C LEU A 5 0.85 6.91 -2.56
N LEU A 6 2.14 7.17 -2.72
CA LEU A 6 2.67 8.42 -3.26
C LEU A 6 3.16 8.16 -4.69
N LYS A 7 2.63 8.93 -5.64
CA LYS A 7 3.04 8.85 -7.04
C LYS A 7 3.73 10.14 -7.45
N PHE A 8 4.96 10.00 -7.95
CA PHE A 8 5.78 11.11 -8.40
C PHE A 8 5.85 11.13 -9.91
N SER A 9 5.59 12.29 -10.50
CA SER A 9 5.75 12.52 -11.94
C SER A 9 7.21 12.82 -12.28
N GLU A 10 7.52 12.85 -13.57
CA GLU A 10 8.85 13.20 -14.08
C GLU A 10 9.38 14.53 -13.52
N LYS A 11 8.50 15.50 -13.30
CA LYS A 11 8.87 16.82 -12.74
C LYS A 11 9.36 16.75 -11.29
N HIS A 12 8.91 15.75 -10.53
CA HIS A 12 9.15 15.67 -9.09
C HIS A 12 10.11 14.53 -8.70
N ILE A 13 10.38 13.59 -9.61
CA ILE A 13 11.20 12.41 -9.32
C ILE A 13 12.64 12.76 -8.93
N ASN A 14 13.18 13.84 -9.48
CA ASN A 14 14.55 14.31 -9.22
C ASN A 14 14.65 15.28 -8.03
N GLN A 15 13.53 15.58 -7.36
CA GLN A 15 13.50 16.46 -6.21
C GLN A 15 13.38 15.65 -4.91
N PRO A 16 14.02 16.09 -3.82
CA PRO A 16 13.96 15.36 -2.55
C PRO A 16 12.65 15.66 -1.79
N VAL A 17 11.49 15.45 -2.45
CA VAL A 17 10.18 15.81 -1.91
C VAL A 17 9.87 15.06 -0.61
N THR A 18 10.12 13.75 -0.59
CA THR A 18 9.87 12.93 0.60
C THR A 18 10.67 13.40 1.80
N SER A 19 11.96 13.64 1.61
CA SER A 19 12.84 14.15 2.67
C SER A 19 12.42 15.54 3.14
N GLN A 20 12.04 16.42 2.22
CA GLN A 20 11.55 17.75 2.55
C GLN A 20 10.30 17.70 3.42
N VAL A 21 9.33 16.87 3.07
CA VAL A 21 8.11 16.71 3.87
C VAL A 21 8.41 16.17 5.27
N ILE A 22 9.28 15.17 5.39
CA ILE A 22 9.69 14.61 6.67
C ILE A 22 10.32 15.71 7.56
N LEU A 23 11.22 16.49 7.01
CA LEU A 23 11.90 17.57 7.75
C LEU A 23 10.97 18.71 8.12
N GLU A 24 10.10 19.15 7.21
CA GLU A 24 9.17 20.26 7.45
C GLU A 24 8.08 19.89 8.46
N GLN A 25 7.53 18.69 8.37
CA GLN A 25 6.45 18.23 9.24
C GLN A 25 6.94 17.55 10.51
N ASN A 26 8.22 17.21 10.56
CA ASN A 26 8.84 16.50 11.69
C ASN A 26 8.09 15.19 12.03
N VAL A 27 7.72 14.42 11.00
CA VAL A 27 6.95 13.18 11.13
C VAL A 27 7.76 12.01 10.57
N PRO A 28 7.94 10.92 11.33
CA PRO A 28 8.59 9.73 10.83
C PRO A 28 7.74 9.04 9.77
N LEU A 29 8.38 8.52 8.74
CA LEU A 29 7.73 7.84 7.62
C LEU A 29 8.44 6.51 7.38
N THR A 30 7.67 5.42 7.35
CA THR A 30 8.19 4.09 7.04
C THR A 30 7.86 3.75 5.59
N ILE A 31 8.87 3.41 4.81
CA ILE A 31 8.69 2.97 3.43
C ILE A 31 8.46 1.48 3.43
N LEU A 32 7.28 1.05 2.97
CA LEU A 32 6.92 -0.37 2.86
C LEU A 32 7.32 -0.94 1.51
N ARG A 33 7.17 -0.14 0.45
CA ARG A 33 7.55 -0.50 -0.91
C ARG A 33 7.92 0.77 -1.67
N ALA A 34 8.95 0.69 -2.48
CA ALA A 34 9.35 1.78 -3.35
C ALA A 34 9.71 1.25 -4.73
N HIS A 35 9.21 1.93 -5.77
CA HIS A 35 9.58 1.69 -7.15
C HIS A 35 9.92 3.02 -7.79
N VAL A 36 11.18 3.24 -8.11
CA VAL A 36 11.67 4.51 -8.63
C VAL A 36 12.38 4.28 -9.97
N GLU A 37 11.89 4.97 -10.99
CA GLU A 37 12.48 5.00 -12.33
C GLU A 37 12.82 6.44 -12.70
N PRO A 38 13.63 6.68 -13.76
CA PRO A 38 14.01 8.04 -14.16
C PRO A 38 12.83 8.97 -14.50
N THR A 39 11.69 8.41 -14.95
CA THR A 39 10.52 9.16 -15.37
C THR A 39 9.32 9.02 -14.46
N TYR A 40 9.39 8.12 -13.47
CA TYR A 40 8.25 7.80 -12.62
C TYR A 40 8.72 7.25 -11.27
N GLY A 41 7.99 7.56 -10.23
CA GLY A 41 8.23 6.99 -8.90
C GLY A 41 6.94 6.69 -8.17
N GLU A 42 6.92 5.59 -7.44
CA GLU A 42 5.81 5.18 -6.60
C GLU A 42 6.35 4.68 -5.26
N ILE A 43 5.84 5.21 -4.16
CA ILE A 43 6.23 4.84 -2.81
C ILE A 43 4.99 4.52 -2.00
N LEU A 44 4.95 3.32 -1.42
CA LEU A 44 3.97 2.97 -0.40
C LEU A 44 4.60 3.24 0.96
N ALA A 45 4.05 4.19 1.69
CA ALA A 45 4.59 4.64 2.97
C ALA A 45 3.55 4.50 4.09
N GLU A 46 4.04 4.32 5.30
CA GLU A 46 3.21 4.26 6.50
C GLU A 46 3.59 5.40 7.44
N ILE A 47 2.58 6.12 7.91
CA ILE A 47 2.75 7.27 8.81
C ILE A 47 1.82 7.13 10.02
N PRO A 48 2.14 7.79 11.16
CA PRO A 48 1.23 7.86 12.28
C PRO A 48 -0.09 8.52 11.89
N GLN A 49 -1.21 7.93 12.31
CA GLN A 49 -2.55 8.45 11.98
C GLN A 49 -2.77 9.88 12.45
N GLU A 50 -2.16 10.26 13.57
CA GLU A 50 -2.25 11.60 14.15
C GLU A 50 -1.77 12.70 13.20
N HIS A 51 -0.81 12.37 12.33
CA HIS A 51 -0.17 13.30 11.41
C HIS A 51 -0.61 13.10 9.95
N ALA A 52 -1.57 12.21 9.70
CA ALA A 52 -1.97 11.85 8.34
C ALA A 52 -2.41 13.06 7.51
N LYS A 53 -3.27 13.90 8.04
CA LYS A 53 -3.79 15.08 7.31
C LYS A 53 -2.70 16.06 6.93
N GLN A 54 -1.79 16.39 7.85
CA GLN A 54 -0.72 17.35 7.58
C GLN A 54 0.27 16.83 6.56
N VAL A 55 0.60 15.53 6.62
CA VAL A 55 1.51 14.90 5.65
C VAL A 55 0.88 14.82 4.27
N ILE A 56 -0.38 14.42 4.17
CA ILE A 56 -1.12 14.36 2.90
C ILE A 56 -1.16 15.75 2.25
N ASN A 57 -1.50 16.79 3.01
CA ASN A 57 -1.55 18.14 2.50
C ASN A 57 -0.17 18.64 2.04
N ALA A 58 0.88 18.34 2.81
CA ALA A 58 2.24 18.73 2.45
C ALA A 58 2.70 18.09 1.14
N PHE A 59 2.40 16.80 0.91
CA PHE A 59 2.69 16.14 -0.36
C PHE A 59 1.88 16.71 -1.52
N LYS A 60 0.59 16.98 -1.31
CA LYS A 60 -0.28 17.57 -2.33
C LYS A 60 0.18 18.97 -2.75
N GLU A 61 0.60 19.79 -1.80
CA GLU A 61 1.15 21.12 -2.07
C GLU A 61 2.41 21.06 -2.94
N LYS A 62 3.18 20.01 -2.83
CA LYS A 62 4.39 19.79 -3.64
C LYS A 62 4.10 19.12 -5.00
N GLY A 63 2.84 18.85 -5.31
CA GLY A 63 2.43 18.27 -6.59
C GLY A 63 2.46 16.74 -6.66
N VAL A 64 2.62 16.06 -5.54
CA VAL A 64 2.60 14.60 -5.47
C VAL A 64 1.16 14.09 -5.43
N ILE A 65 0.86 13.04 -6.18
CA ILE A 65 -0.44 12.36 -6.13
C ILE A 65 -0.45 11.44 -4.90
N VAL A 66 -1.40 11.66 -4.00
CA VAL A 66 -1.51 10.91 -2.75
C VAL A 66 -2.82 10.13 -2.74
N SER A 67 -2.74 8.83 -2.48
CA SER A 67 -3.90 7.96 -2.27
C SER A 67 -3.78 7.24 -0.93
N VAL A 68 -4.85 7.21 -0.17
CA VAL A 68 -4.89 6.46 1.10
C VAL A 68 -5.22 5.01 0.80
N GLN A 69 -4.37 4.09 1.23
CA GLN A 69 -4.57 2.66 1.05
C GLN A 69 -5.17 2.05 2.30
N ARG A 70 -6.24 1.29 2.12
CA ARG A 70 -6.94 0.63 3.22
C ARG A 70 -6.48 -0.81 3.48
N GLY A 71 -5.65 -1.33 2.60
CA GLY A 71 -5.23 -2.72 2.63
C GLY A 71 -6.11 -3.62 1.77
N LEU A 72 -5.92 -4.93 1.93
CA LEU A 72 -6.62 -5.93 1.13
C LEU A 72 -8.02 -6.21 1.68
N GLU A 73 -9.02 -6.22 0.82
CA GLU A 73 -10.38 -6.64 1.15
C GLU A 73 -10.73 -7.95 0.44
N ILE A 74 -11.39 -8.86 1.13
CA ILE A 74 -11.89 -10.13 0.56
C ILE A 74 -13.42 -10.10 0.53
N ASP A 75 -13.98 -10.34 -0.65
CA ASP A 75 -15.40 -10.64 -0.81
C ASP A 75 -15.61 -12.13 -0.57
N LYS A 76 -16.09 -12.48 0.63
CA LYS A 76 -16.27 -13.86 1.06
C LYS A 76 -17.27 -14.64 0.21
N GLU A 77 -18.23 -13.95 -0.42
CA GLU A 77 -19.20 -14.59 -1.32
C GLU A 77 -18.57 -15.06 -2.62
N LYS A 78 -17.56 -14.34 -3.11
CA LYS A 78 -16.82 -14.70 -4.32
C LYS A 78 -15.66 -15.62 -4.05
N CYS A 79 -15.15 -15.65 -2.82
CA CYS A 79 -14.00 -16.47 -2.47
C CYS A 79 -14.35 -17.95 -2.43
N ILE A 80 -13.65 -18.76 -3.23
CA ILE A 80 -13.81 -20.23 -3.28
C ILE A 80 -12.73 -20.98 -2.50
N SER A 81 -11.92 -20.27 -1.73
CA SER A 81 -10.83 -20.83 -0.93
C SER A 81 -9.83 -21.68 -1.72
N CYS A 82 -9.56 -21.30 -2.97
CA CYS A 82 -8.65 -22.03 -3.86
C CYS A 82 -7.17 -21.93 -3.47
N GLY A 83 -6.80 -20.94 -2.66
CA GLY A 83 -5.42 -20.77 -2.18
C GLY A 83 -4.43 -20.14 -3.16
N ALA A 84 -4.87 -19.70 -4.33
CA ALA A 84 -3.98 -19.07 -5.31
C ALA A 84 -3.27 -17.82 -4.73
N CYS A 85 -3.99 -17.00 -3.97
CA CYS A 85 -3.44 -15.83 -3.31
C CYS A 85 -2.39 -16.16 -2.23
N TYR A 86 -2.57 -17.26 -1.52
CA TYR A 86 -1.65 -17.71 -0.48
C TYR A 86 -0.23 -17.91 -1.01
N SER A 87 -0.10 -18.50 -2.18
CA SER A 87 1.20 -18.78 -2.80
C SER A 87 1.94 -17.54 -3.26
N LEU A 88 1.24 -16.44 -3.53
CA LEU A 88 1.82 -15.24 -4.12
C LEU A 88 2.13 -14.12 -3.12
N CYS A 89 1.61 -14.21 -1.90
CA CYS A 89 1.87 -13.15 -0.92
C CYS A 89 3.35 -13.17 -0.48
N PRO A 90 4.11 -12.09 -0.75
CA PRO A 90 5.54 -12.07 -0.45
C PRO A 90 5.86 -12.00 1.04
N ILE A 91 4.90 -11.57 1.86
CA ILE A 91 5.06 -11.42 3.31
C ILE A 91 4.16 -12.37 4.10
N SER A 92 3.52 -13.32 3.44
CA SER A 92 2.76 -14.41 4.07
C SER A 92 1.67 -13.95 5.05
N VAL A 93 0.92 -12.91 4.67
CA VAL A 93 -0.21 -12.42 5.49
C VAL A 93 -1.49 -13.23 5.30
N ILE A 94 -1.52 -14.09 4.30
CA ILE A 94 -2.66 -14.94 3.99
C ILE A 94 -2.43 -16.33 4.60
N SER A 95 -3.44 -16.89 5.25
CA SER A 95 -3.36 -18.21 5.85
C SER A 95 -4.69 -18.96 5.73
N PHE A 96 -4.64 -20.27 5.98
CA PHE A 96 -5.84 -21.11 6.01
C PHE A 96 -6.28 -21.34 7.45
N LYS A 97 -7.58 -21.33 7.68
CA LYS A 97 -8.20 -21.79 8.93
C LYS A 97 -8.30 -23.32 8.92
N LYS A 98 -8.71 -23.89 10.04
CA LYS A 98 -8.92 -25.34 10.18
C LYS A 98 -9.96 -25.90 9.20
N ASP A 99 -10.94 -25.10 8.80
CA ASP A 99 -11.98 -25.45 7.82
C ASP A 99 -11.54 -25.19 6.37
N HIS A 100 -10.26 -24.91 6.14
CA HIS A 100 -9.66 -24.56 4.85
C HIS A 100 -10.13 -23.25 4.25
N SER A 101 -10.87 -22.42 4.98
CA SER A 101 -11.18 -21.06 4.54
C SER A 101 -9.96 -20.14 4.70
N ILE A 102 -9.93 -19.10 3.87
CA ILE A 102 -8.81 -18.15 3.83
C ILE A 102 -9.03 -17.02 4.84
N THR A 103 -7.98 -16.69 5.56
CA THR A 103 -7.90 -15.52 6.43
C THR A 103 -6.65 -14.73 6.13
N PHE A 104 -6.64 -13.45 6.40
CA PHE A 104 -5.48 -12.59 6.18
C PHE A 104 -5.36 -11.52 7.27
N ASP A 105 -4.13 -11.07 7.46
CA ASP A 105 -3.81 -10.00 8.41
C ASP A 105 -3.69 -8.68 7.65
N GLU A 106 -4.73 -7.86 7.74
CA GLU A 106 -4.82 -6.56 7.06
C GLU A 106 -3.69 -5.61 7.49
N GLU A 107 -3.28 -5.67 8.74
CA GLU A 107 -2.26 -4.78 9.29
C GLU A 107 -0.88 -5.03 8.68
N LYS A 108 -0.60 -6.27 8.30
CA LYS A 108 0.68 -6.67 7.71
C LYS A 108 0.72 -6.54 6.20
N CYS A 109 -0.43 -6.42 5.54
CA CYS A 109 -0.50 -6.32 4.08
C CYS A 109 0.16 -5.04 3.58
N ILE A 110 1.05 -5.17 2.60
CA ILE A 110 1.75 -4.03 1.96
C ILE A 110 1.09 -3.55 0.67
N SER A 111 -0.11 -4.04 0.37
CA SER A 111 -0.88 -3.65 -0.82
C SER A 111 -0.11 -3.79 -2.14
N CYS A 112 0.67 -4.86 -2.29
CA CYS A 112 1.45 -5.11 -3.51
C CYS A 112 0.59 -5.50 -4.73
N GLY A 113 -0.64 -5.98 -4.50
CA GLY A 113 -1.59 -6.31 -5.56
C GLY A 113 -1.39 -7.64 -6.28
N LEU A 114 -0.35 -8.40 -5.97
CA LEU A 114 -0.06 -9.67 -6.66
C LEU A 114 -1.19 -10.69 -6.54
N CYS A 115 -1.80 -10.78 -5.35
CA CYS A 115 -2.90 -11.72 -5.10
C CYS A 115 -4.21 -11.33 -5.81
N VAL A 116 -4.43 -10.04 -6.02
CA VAL A 116 -5.64 -9.52 -6.67
C VAL A 116 -5.77 -10.04 -8.10
N ASP A 117 -4.68 -9.96 -8.86
CA ASP A 117 -4.66 -10.39 -10.26
C ASP A 117 -4.75 -11.91 -10.42
N THR A 118 -4.36 -12.65 -9.38
CA THR A 118 -4.34 -14.12 -9.42
C THR A 118 -5.67 -14.74 -9.02
N CYS A 119 -6.51 -14.03 -8.28
CA CYS A 119 -7.80 -14.57 -7.82
C CYS A 119 -8.73 -14.87 -9.01
N PRO A 120 -9.12 -16.14 -9.24
CA PRO A 120 -9.95 -16.50 -10.39
C PRO A 120 -11.37 -15.97 -10.32
N THR A 121 -11.87 -15.71 -9.12
CA THR A 121 -13.22 -15.19 -8.89
C THR A 121 -13.24 -13.70 -8.61
N ARG A 122 -12.08 -13.05 -8.62
CA ARG A 122 -11.90 -11.63 -8.31
C ARG A 122 -12.50 -11.22 -6.96
N ALA A 123 -12.29 -12.08 -5.97
CA ALA A 123 -12.76 -11.84 -4.60
C ALA A 123 -11.89 -10.83 -3.84
N LEU A 124 -10.69 -10.53 -4.35
CA LEU A 124 -9.71 -9.67 -3.69
C LEU A 124 -9.64 -8.30 -4.35
N ARG A 125 -9.55 -7.27 -3.53
CA ARG A 125 -9.33 -5.87 -3.99
C ARG A 125 -8.53 -5.08 -2.96
N ILE A 126 -7.87 -4.05 -3.44
CA ILE A 126 -7.10 -3.10 -2.64
C ILE A 126 -7.73 -1.72 -2.75
#